data_65b3334f572320ab6b42fadf332edb28
#
_entry.id   65b3334f572320ab6b42fadf332edb28
#
_cell.length_a   1.000
_cell.length_b   1.000
_cell.length_c   1.000
_cell.angle_alpha   90.00
_cell.angle_beta   90.00
_cell.angle_gamma   90.00
#
_symmetry.space_group_name_H-M   'P 1'
#
loop_
_entity.id
_entity.type
_entity.pdbx_description
1 polymer ?
#
loop_
_entity_poly.entity_id
_entity_poly.type
_entity_poly.pdbx_seq_one_letter_code
_entity_poly.pdbx_strand_id
1 'polypeptide(L)'
;QRLAADPPDLYIGIDAPDFNLRVERRVRPAGLRTVHYVSPSVWAWRPGRVQVLRAACDHVLCLLPFEADFLARHGIPATFVGHPLADELPADPDRFVARQALGLPAGGPVLAILPGSRAGEVERLGPVFAATAAWLAARVPNLTAVVPMATPALRQRFAGLWNPAATGSADVRLLDGQAQGAMAAADVVLLASGTATLEAMLINRPMVVAYRLAPLT
;
A
#
# COMPACT_ATOMS: atom_id res chain seq x y z
N GLN A 1 -31.63 -8.80 -1.10
CA GLN A 1 -32.97 -8.98 -1.68
C GLN A 1 -32.95 -8.82 -3.21
N ARG A 2 -32.31 -7.78 -3.76
CA ARG A 2 -32.27 -7.53 -5.20
C ARG A 2 -31.56 -8.64 -6.00
N LEU A 3 -30.40 -9.12 -5.53
CA LEU A 3 -29.65 -10.22 -6.14
C LEU A 3 -30.39 -11.58 -6.09
N ALA A 4 -31.35 -11.74 -5.19
CA ALA A 4 -32.18 -12.97 -5.12
C ALA A 4 -33.41 -12.87 -6.01
N ALA A 5 -33.88 -11.66 -6.33
CA ALA A 5 -35.04 -11.42 -7.21
C ALA A 5 -34.65 -11.42 -8.70
N ASP A 6 -33.43 -10.99 -9.00
CA ASP A 6 -32.87 -10.95 -10.36
C ASP A 6 -31.40 -11.44 -10.28
N PRO A 7 -31.19 -12.78 -10.21
CA PRO A 7 -29.88 -13.35 -9.97
C PRO A 7 -28.99 -13.23 -11.20
N PRO A 8 -27.78 -12.65 -11.04
CA PRO A 8 -26.77 -12.69 -12.10
C PRO A 8 -26.18 -14.11 -12.23
N ASP A 9 -25.48 -14.38 -13.32
CA ASP A 9 -24.81 -15.66 -13.52
C ASP A 9 -23.67 -15.90 -12.53
N LEU A 10 -23.04 -14.81 -12.04
CA LEU A 10 -21.87 -14.84 -11.17
C LEU A 10 -21.86 -13.59 -10.28
N TYR A 11 -21.48 -13.78 -9.00
CA TYR A 11 -21.12 -12.69 -8.09
C TYR A 11 -19.61 -12.69 -7.87
N ILE A 12 -18.96 -11.57 -8.14
CA ILE A 12 -17.55 -11.37 -7.83
C ILE A 12 -17.43 -10.32 -6.73
N GLY A 13 -17.02 -10.74 -5.54
CA GLY A 13 -16.65 -9.84 -4.44
C GLY A 13 -15.20 -9.39 -4.60
N ILE A 14 -14.97 -8.09 -4.69
CA ILE A 14 -13.61 -7.53 -4.82
C ILE A 14 -13.19 -6.94 -3.48
N ASP A 15 -12.14 -7.51 -2.86
CA ASP A 15 -11.59 -7.07 -1.57
C ASP A 15 -12.69 -6.87 -0.49
N ALA A 16 -12.52 -5.95 0.47
CA ALA A 16 -13.49 -5.64 1.54
C ALA A 16 -14.14 -6.89 2.14
N PRO A 17 -13.36 -7.85 2.68
CA PRO A 17 -13.86 -9.17 3.05
C PRO A 17 -14.94 -9.13 4.14
N ASP A 18 -14.94 -8.12 5.00
CA ASP A 18 -15.98 -7.97 6.04
C ASP A 18 -17.37 -7.65 5.45
N PHE A 19 -17.42 -7.09 4.26
CA PHE A 19 -18.65 -6.84 3.53
C PHE A 19 -18.95 -7.98 2.54
N ASN A 20 -18.02 -8.25 1.61
CA ASN A 20 -18.25 -9.18 0.50
C ASN A 20 -18.50 -10.61 0.97
N LEU A 21 -17.75 -11.15 1.93
CA LEU A 21 -17.98 -12.48 2.46
C LEU A 21 -19.36 -12.66 3.11
N ARG A 22 -19.95 -11.58 3.64
CA ARG A 22 -21.34 -11.62 4.17
C ARG A 22 -22.36 -11.71 3.05
N VAL A 23 -22.13 -11.03 1.94
CA VAL A 23 -23.01 -11.10 0.76
C VAL A 23 -22.91 -12.49 0.13
N GLU A 24 -21.69 -12.93 -0.15
CA GLU A 24 -21.39 -14.25 -0.75
C GLU A 24 -22.04 -15.40 0.03
N ARG A 25 -21.87 -15.40 1.36
CA ARG A 25 -22.51 -16.40 2.24
C ARG A 25 -24.05 -16.41 2.18
N ARG A 26 -24.67 -15.31 1.77
CA ARG A 26 -26.13 -15.23 1.63
C ARG A 26 -26.61 -15.67 0.27
N VAL A 27 -25.85 -15.37 -0.78
CA VAL A 27 -26.27 -15.63 -2.16
C VAL A 27 -25.86 -17.03 -2.65
N ARG A 28 -24.74 -17.56 -2.17
CA ARG A 28 -24.26 -18.89 -2.54
C ARG A 28 -25.24 -20.02 -2.22
N PRO A 29 -25.88 -20.11 -1.03
CA PRO A 29 -26.90 -21.13 -0.75
C PRO A 29 -28.14 -20.99 -1.61
N ALA A 30 -28.41 -19.82 -2.19
CA ALA A 30 -29.48 -19.58 -3.14
C ALA A 30 -29.13 -20.03 -4.59
N GLY A 31 -27.98 -20.68 -4.78
CA GLY A 31 -27.54 -21.21 -6.08
C GLY A 31 -26.70 -20.26 -6.92
N LEU A 32 -26.38 -19.07 -6.40
CA LEU A 32 -25.55 -18.10 -7.12
C LEU A 32 -24.05 -18.46 -6.97
N ARG A 33 -23.35 -18.59 -8.07
CA ARG A 33 -21.89 -18.78 -8.08
C ARG A 33 -21.19 -17.56 -7.49
N THR A 34 -20.16 -17.80 -6.65
CA THR A 34 -19.44 -16.74 -5.93
C THR A 34 -17.94 -16.88 -6.11
N VAL A 35 -17.30 -15.78 -6.52
CA VAL A 35 -15.85 -15.66 -6.62
C VAL A 35 -15.40 -14.48 -5.77
N HIS A 36 -14.37 -14.69 -4.95
CA HIS A 36 -13.75 -13.62 -4.18
C HIS A 36 -12.41 -13.25 -4.79
N TYR A 37 -12.25 -12.00 -5.20
CA TYR A 37 -10.99 -11.45 -5.72
C TYR A 37 -10.28 -10.67 -4.61
N VAL A 38 -9.01 -10.90 -4.41
CA VAL A 38 -8.14 -10.49 -3.30
C VAL A 38 -8.38 -11.35 -2.05
N SER A 39 -7.57 -12.42 -1.92
CA SER A 39 -7.61 -13.28 -0.74
C SER A 39 -7.42 -12.47 0.55
N PRO A 40 -8.32 -12.59 1.54
CA PRO A 40 -8.06 -12.00 2.85
C PRO A 40 -6.82 -12.66 3.48
N SER A 41 -6.02 -11.89 4.21
CA SER A 41 -4.76 -12.35 4.82
C SER A 41 -4.98 -13.31 6.00
N VAL A 42 -5.80 -14.35 5.80
CA VAL A 42 -6.14 -15.37 6.81
C VAL A 42 -4.94 -16.24 7.20
N TRP A 43 -3.92 -16.27 6.36
CA TRP A 43 -2.65 -16.95 6.61
C TRP A 43 -1.77 -16.22 7.65
N ALA A 44 -1.92 -14.89 7.78
CA ALA A 44 -1.13 -14.07 8.70
C ALA A 44 -1.80 -13.95 10.09
N TRP A 45 -3.12 -13.85 10.13
CA TRP A 45 -3.86 -13.62 11.37
C TRP A 45 -5.33 -14.09 11.26
N ARG A 46 -5.96 -14.45 12.39
CA ARG A 46 -7.34 -14.96 12.45
C ARG A 46 -7.58 -16.21 11.59
N PRO A 47 -6.86 -17.30 11.80
CA PRO A 47 -6.98 -18.51 10.98
C PRO A 47 -8.39 -19.09 10.94
N GLY A 48 -9.23 -18.85 11.95
CA GLY A 48 -10.65 -19.25 11.96
C GLY A 48 -11.48 -18.62 10.83
N ARG A 49 -11.04 -17.52 10.24
CA ARG A 49 -11.72 -16.89 9.07
C ARG A 49 -11.64 -17.76 7.80
N VAL A 50 -10.73 -18.71 7.72
CA VAL A 50 -10.68 -19.71 6.62
C VAL A 50 -12.03 -20.42 6.47
N GLN A 51 -12.70 -20.77 7.57
CA GLN A 51 -14.01 -21.42 7.53
C GLN A 51 -15.10 -20.47 6.97
N VAL A 52 -14.99 -19.18 7.27
CA VAL A 52 -15.89 -18.16 6.73
C VAL A 52 -15.71 -18.03 5.22
N LEU A 53 -14.46 -17.99 4.75
CA LEU A 53 -14.11 -17.91 3.33
C LEU A 53 -14.62 -19.17 2.59
N ARG A 54 -14.36 -20.36 3.14
CA ARG A 54 -14.84 -21.63 2.59
C ARG A 54 -16.37 -21.70 2.44
N ALA A 55 -17.10 -21.13 3.39
CA ALA A 55 -18.57 -21.10 3.35
C ALA A 55 -19.10 -20.00 2.40
N ALA A 56 -18.31 -18.99 2.08
CA ALA A 56 -18.71 -17.82 1.29
C ALA A 56 -18.48 -18.01 -0.21
N CYS A 57 -17.34 -18.58 -0.60
CA CYS A 57 -16.88 -18.56 -1.99
C CYS A 57 -16.81 -19.95 -2.60
N ASP A 58 -17.09 -20.04 -3.89
CA ASP A 58 -16.81 -21.23 -4.69
C ASP A 58 -15.36 -21.21 -5.18
N HIS A 59 -14.79 -20.00 -5.39
CA HIS A 59 -13.42 -19.82 -5.85
C HIS A 59 -12.81 -18.53 -5.32
N VAL A 60 -11.50 -18.54 -5.11
CA VAL A 60 -10.74 -17.34 -4.68
C VAL A 60 -9.66 -17.02 -5.71
N LEU A 61 -9.58 -15.77 -6.13
CA LEU A 61 -8.52 -15.24 -6.97
C LEU A 61 -7.49 -14.54 -6.07
N CYS A 62 -6.27 -15.10 -6.02
CA CYS A 62 -5.21 -14.71 -5.11
C CYS A 62 -4.21 -13.76 -5.79
N LEU A 63 -3.75 -12.76 -5.06
CA LEU A 63 -2.74 -11.81 -5.53
C LEU A 63 -1.30 -12.25 -5.22
N LEU A 64 -1.11 -13.16 -4.24
CA LEU A 64 0.20 -13.66 -3.85
C LEU A 64 0.30 -15.17 -4.16
N PRO A 65 1.45 -15.64 -4.69
CA PRO A 65 1.57 -17.00 -5.20
C PRO A 65 1.33 -18.09 -4.14
N PHE A 66 1.77 -17.87 -2.90
CA PHE A 66 1.62 -18.85 -1.80
C PHE A 66 0.18 -18.96 -1.25
N GLU A 67 -0.68 -18.00 -1.54
CA GLU A 67 -2.06 -17.99 -1.02
C GLU A 67 -2.90 -19.12 -1.63
N ALA A 68 -2.73 -19.39 -2.92
CA ALA A 68 -3.45 -20.47 -3.60
C ALA A 68 -3.16 -21.83 -2.96
N ASP A 69 -1.88 -22.14 -2.69
CA ASP A 69 -1.47 -23.37 -2.02
C ASP A 69 -1.98 -23.42 -0.56
N PHE A 70 -1.95 -22.29 0.12
CA PHE A 70 -2.50 -22.21 1.49
C PHE A 70 -4.00 -22.52 1.51
N LEU A 71 -4.77 -21.93 0.61
CA LEU A 71 -6.22 -22.11 0.53
C LEU A 71 -6.58 -23.55 0.07
N ALA A 72 -5.83 -24.12 -0.87
CA ALA A 72 -6.01 -25.50 -1.34
C ALA A 72 -5.86 -26.49 -0.17
N ARG A 73 -4.87 -26.33 0.72
CA ARG A 73 -4.72 -27.15 1.93
C ARG A 73 -5.90 -27.06 2.90
N HIS A 74 -6.72 -26.03 2.79
CA HIS A 74 -7.94 -25.85 3.57
C HIS A 74 -9.22 -26.23 2.80
N GLY A 75 -9.09 -26.85 1.63
CA GLY A 75 -10.19 -27.29 0.78
C GLY A 75 -10.96 -26.12 0.13
N ILE A 76 -10.29 -25.01 -0.13
CA ILE A 76 -10.86 -23.84 -0.81
C ILE A 76 -10.23 -23.75 -2.21
N PRO A 77 -11.02 -23.88 -3.30
CA PRO A 77 -10.51 -23.69 -4.66
C PRO A 77 -9.96 -22.28 -4.83
N ALA A 78 -8.75 -22.15 -5.33
CA ALA A 78 -8.09 -20.86 -5.50
C ALA A 78 -7.15 -20.88 -6.70
N THR A 79 -6.96 -19.71 -7.31
CA THR A 79 -6.00 -19.51 -8.40
C THR A 79 -5.18 -18.26 -8.13
N PHE A 80 -3.87 -18.36 -8.28
CA PHE A 80 -2.99 -17.19 -8.30
C PHE A 80 -3.15 -16.47 -9.65
N VAL A 81 -3.51 -15.21 -9.61
CA VAL A 81 -3.77 -14.38 -10.81
C VAL A 81 -2.78 -13.22 -10.95
N GLY A 82 -1.87 -13.06 -10.00
CA GLY A 82 -0.95 -11.92 -9.96
C GLY A 82 -1.59 -10.66 -9.39
N HIS A 83 -0.78 -9.61 -9.29
CA HIS A 83 -1.22 -8.31 -8.77
C HIS A 83 -1.19 -7.28 -9.92
N PRO A 84 -2.27 -6.52 -10.20
CA PRO A 84 -2.32 -5.57 -11.32
C PRO A 84 -1.16 -4.56 -11.32
N LEU A 85 -0.72 -4.10 -10.15
CA LEU A 85 0.44 -3.20 -10.05
C LEU A 85 1.73 -3.79 -10.64
N ALA A 86 1.87 -5.12 -10.70
CA ALA A 86 3.05 -5.74 -11.29
C ALA A 86 3.08 -5.61 -12.82
N ASP A 87 1.92 -5.43 -13.44
CA ASP A 87 1.80 -5.19 -14.88
C ASP A 87 1.90 -3.68 -15.21
N GLU A 88 1.51 -2.82 -14.25
CA GLU A 88 1.48 -1.37 -14.44
C GLU A 88 2.82 -0.69 -14.13
N LEU A 89 3.57 -1.24 -13.16
CA LEU A 89 4.80 -0.63 -12.68
C LEU A 89 6.03 -1.22 -13.37
N PRO A 90 6.98 -0.38 -13.85
CA PRO A 90 8.26 -0.89 -14.33
C PRO A 90 9.06 -1.50 -13.17
N ALA A 91 9.62 -2.68 -13.38
CA ALA A 91 10.34 -3.44 -12.34
C ALA A 91 11.63 -2.77 -11.85
N ASP A 92 12.24 -1.91 -12.64
CA ASP A 92 13.44 -1.14 -12.26
C ASP A 92 13.48 0.16 -13.07
N PRO A 93 12.68 1.17 -12.68
CA PRO A 93 12.65 2.44 -13.38
C PRO A 93 13.99 3.19 -13.23
N ASP A 94 14.43 3.85 -14.32
CA ASP A 94 15.62 4.66 -14.29
C ASP A 94 15.47 5.84 -13.32
N ARG A 95 16.33 5.88 -12.30
CA ARG A 95 16.32 6.91 -11.26
C ARG A 95 16.61 8.30 -11.81
N PHE A 96 17.49 8.42 -12.81
CA PHE A 96 17.85 9.72 -13.37
C PHE A 96 16.69 10.30 -14.17
N VAL A 97 16.00 9.48 -14.94
CA VAL A 97 14.78 9.90 -15.67
C VAL A 97 13.70 10.33 -14.67
N ALA A 98 13.49 9.56 -13.61
CA ALA A 98 12.50 9.91 -12.57
C ALA A 98 12.89 11.22 -11.84
N ARG A 99 14.17 11.42 -11.52
CA ARG A 99 14.66 12.66 -10.90
C ARG A 99 14.45 13.86 -11.82
N GLN A 100 14.77 13.72 -13.09
CA GLN A 100 14.57 14.79 -14.07
C GLN A 100 13.09 15.17 -14.21
N ALA A 101 12.21 14.18 -14.27
CA ALA A 101 10.76 14.41 -14.35
C ALA A 101 10.19 15.15 -13.11
N LEU A 102 10.81 14.96 -11.95
CA LEU A 102 10.42 15.64 -10.70
C LEU A 102 11.23 16.92 -10.41
N GLY A 103 12.11 17.34 -11.32
CA GLY A 103 12.99 18.49 -11.13
C GLY A 103 13.97 18.33 -9.96
N LEU A 104 14.33 17.08 -9.60
CA LEU A 104 15.27 16.78 -8.53
C LEU A 104 16.73 16.88 -9.00
N PRO A 105 17.69 17.08 -8.06
CA PRO A 105 19.10 17.02 -8.40
C PRO A 105 19.48 15.68 -9.05
N ALA A 106 20.28 15.73 -10.11
CA ALA A 106 20.77 14.52 -10.78
C ALA A 106 21.70 13.71 -9.87
N GLY A 107 22.48 14.38 -9.03
CA GLY A 107 23.41 13.78 -8.07
C GLY A 107 22.96 13.93 -6.62
N GLY A 108 23.66 13.24 -5.73
CA GLY A 108 23.33 13.19 -4.30
C GLY A 108 22.27 12.15 -3.93
N PRO A 109 22.18 11.83 -2.65
CA PRO A 109 21.20 10.87 -2.13
C PRO A 109 19.80 11.47 -2.10
N VAL A 110 18.81 10.66 -2.51
CA VAL A 110 17.38 11.00 -2.50
C VAL A 110 16.63 10.03 -1.60
N LEU A 111 15.92 10.56 -0.60
CA LEU A 111 15.04 9.81 0.29
C LEU A 111 13.58 10.11 -0.06
N ALA A 112 12.82 9.10 -0.47
CA ALA A 112 11.37 9.24 -0.56
C ALA A 112 10.72 8.96 0.80
N ILE A 113 9.81 9.82 1.23
CA ILE A 113 9.11 9.72 2.53
C ILE A 113 7.60 9.65 2.27
N LEU A 114 6.99 8.50 2.58
CA LEU A 114 5.57 8.26 2.41
C LEU A 114 4.89 8.03 3.79
N PRO A 115 4.45 9.10 4.47
CA PRO A 115 3.94 9.00 5.84
C PRO A 115 2.54 8.40 5.95
N GLY A 116 1.92 8.09 4.81
CA GLY A 116 0.58 7.53 4.71
C GLY A 116 -0.36 8.38 3.86
N SER A 117 -1.50 7.79 3.51
CA SER A 117 -2.55 8.40 2.68
C SER A 117 -3.75 8.90 3.48
N ARG A 118 -3.79 8.65 4.79
CA ARG A 118 -4.87 9.05 5.71
C ARG A 118 -4.38 10.04 6.75
N ALA A 119 -5.26 10.95 7.17
CA ALA A 119 -4.91 11.99 8.16
C ALA A 119 -4.29 11.41 9.44
N GLY A 120 -4.89 10.37 10.01
CA GLY A 120 -4.37 9.74 11.22
C GLY A 120 -3.03 9.01 11.04
N GLU A 121 -2.67 8.58 9.85
CA GLU A 121 -1.34 8.03 9.54
C GLU A 121 -0.31 9.17 9.55
N VAL A 122 -0.58 10.23 8.80
CA VAL A 122 0.29 11.41 8.70
C VAL A 122 0.49 12.06 10.08
N GLU A 123 -0.56 12.16 10.90
CA GLU A 123 -0.47 12.72 12.27
C GLU A 123 0.43 11.88 13.18
N ARG A 124 0.40 10.55 13.06
CA ARG A 124 1.19 9.64 13.91
C ARG A 124 2.62 9.45 13.44
N LEU A 125 2.83 9.31 12.13
CA LEU A 125 4.15 9.01 11.55
C LEU A 125 4.88 10.26 11.05
N GLY A 126 4.15 11.30 10.64
CA GLY A 126 4.72 12.52 10.11
C GLY A 126 5.80 13.15 11.00
N PRO A 127 5.55 13.35 12.30
CA PRO A 127 6.58 13.90 13.21
C PRO A 127 7.84 13.05 13.28
N VAL A 128 7.69 11.72 13.30
CA VAL A 128 8.81 10.78 13.33
C VAL A 128 9.60 10.82 12.02
N PHE A 129 8.90 10.84 10.89
CA PHE A 129 9.53 10.89 9.58
C PHE A 129 10.23 12.23 9.32
N ALA A 130 9.63 13.33 9.73
CA ALA A 130 10.26 14.65 9.67
C ALA A 130 11.55 14.71 10.53
N ALA A 131 11.49 14.21 11.76
CA ALA A 131 12.65 14.12 12.64
C ALA A 131 13.74 13.20 12.07
N THR A 132 13.37 12.06 11.44
CA THR A 132 14.29 11.15 10.78
C THR A 132 14.99 11.83 9.60
N ALA A 133 14.25 12.55 8.77
CA ALA A 133 14.83 13.27 7.64
C ALA A 133 15.81 14.38 8.11
N ALA A 134 15.46 15.10 9.17
CA ALA A 134 16.35 16.08 9.79
C ALA A 134 17.64 15.45 10.32
N TRP A 135 17.50 14.33 11.03
CA TRP A 135 18.64 13.58 11.58
C TRP A 135 19.58 13.06 10.47
N LEU A 136 19.00 12.58 9.37
CA LEU A 136 19.76 12.13 8.20
C LEU A 136 20.46 13.29 7.49
N ALA A 137 19.77 14.42 7.29
CA ALA A 137 20.35 15.58 6.61
C ALA A 137 21.58 16.15 7.33
N ALA A 138 21.63 16.04 8.66
CA ALA A 138 22.81 16.41 9.44
C ALA A 138 24.02 15.46 9.24
N ARG A 139 23.81 14.28 8.65
CA ARG A 139 24.83 13.21 8.51
C ARG A 139 25.13 12.83 7.07
N VAL A 140 24.22 13.08 6.18
CA VAL A 140 24.29 12.72 4.75
C VAL A 140 24.32 14.01 3.95
N PRO A 141 25.50 14.41 3.46
CA PRO A 141 25.63 15.64 2.67
C PRO A 141 24.77 15.61 1.40
N ASN A 142 24.18 16.74 1.06
CA ASN A 142 23.37 16.92 -0.14
C ASN A 142 22.13 15.99 -0.22
N LEU A 143 21.62 15.54 0.93
CA LEU A 143 20.39 14.75 0.99
C LEU A 143 19.20 15.58 0.53
N THR A 144 18.47 15.08 -0.47
CA THR A 144 17.15 15.59 -0.86
C THR A 144 16.08 14.64 -0.34
N ALA A 145 15.12 15.14 0.42
CA ALA A 145 13.95 14.39 0.83
C ALA A 145 12.75 14.77 -0.03
N VAL A 146 12.08 13.80 -0.63
CA VAL A 146 10.85 13.98 -1.42
C VAL A 146 9.67 13.35 -0.72
N VAL A 147 8.61 14.12 -0.55
CA VAL A 147 7.43 13.69 0.21
C VAL A 147 6.18 13.85 -0.66
N PRO A 148 5.77 12.78 -1.34
CA PRO A 148 4.54 12.78 -2.13
C PRO A 148 3.33 12.71 -1.21
N MET A 149 2.42 13.67 -1.34
CA MET A 149 1.22 13.77 -0.53
C MET A 149 -0.02 13.51 -1.38
N ALA A 150 -0.89 12.61 -0.91
CA ALA A 150 -2.06 12.18 -1.67
C ALA A 150 -3.12 13.28 -1.88
N THR A 151 -3.15 14.28 -1.00
CA THR A 151 -4.08 15.41 -1.10
C THR A 151 -3.43 16.72 -0.62
N PRO A 152 -3.92 17.89 -1.08
CA PRO A 152 -3.44 19.19 -0.59
C PRO A 152 -3.61 19.36 0.94
N ALA A 153 -4.69 18.82 1.52
CA ALA A 153 -4.92 18.87 2.97
C ALA A 153 -3.85 18.09 3.75
N LEU A 154 -3.44 16.91 3.27
CA LEU A 154 -2.34 16.14 3.87
C LEU A 154 -1.00 16.84 3.70
N ARG A 155 -0.76 17.47 2.54
CA ARG A 155 0.43 18.27 2.28
C ARG A 155 0.56 19.42 3.29
N GLN A 156 -0.52 20.17 3.50
CA GLN A 156 -0.54 21.26 4.48
C GLN A 156 -0.27 20.74 5.90
N ARG A 157 -0.87 19.62 6.30
CA ARG A 157 -0.62 18.99 7.61
C ARG A 157 0.85 18.60 7.76
N PHE A 158 1.43 17.93 6.79
CA PHE A 158 2.82 17.51 6.85
C PHE A 158 3.78 18.71 6.83
N ALA A 159 3.50 19.73 6.03
CA ALA A 159 4.27 20.98 6.02
C ALA A 159 4.32 21.65 7.40
N GLY A 160 3.23 21.60 8.15
CA GLY A 160 3.18 22.11 9.52
C GLY A 160 3.98 21.31 10.55
N LEU A 161 4.32 20.06 10.23
CA LEU A 161 5.19 19.21 11.06
C LEU A 161 6.68 19.40 10.75
N TRP A 162 6.97 19.97 9.60
CA TRP A 162 8.33 20.23 9.15
C TRP A 162 8.83 21.55 9.74
N ASN A 163 9.86 21.48 10.56
CA ASN A 163 10.52 22.66 11.11
C ASN A 163 11.86 22.90 10.42
N PRO A 164 11.97 23.86 9.50
CA PRO A 164 13.22 24.16 8.79
C PRO A 164 14.38 24.51 9.73
N ALA A 165 14.09 25.13 10.87
CA ALA A 165 15.11 25.50 11.85
C ALA A 165 15.71 24.29 12.59
N ALA A 166 14.94 23.19 12.72
CA ALA A 166 15.41 21.97 13.34
C ALA A 166 16.06 21.00 12.32
N THR A 167 15.79 21.20 11.01
CA THR A 167 16.22 20.30 9.93
C THR A 167 17.50 20.74 9.22
N GLY A 168 18.07 21.89 9.60
CA GLY A 168 19.29 22.41 8.98
C GLY A 168 19.13 22.66 7.49
N SER A 169 20.12 22.28 6.69
CA SER A 169 20.16 22.48 5.24
C SER A 169 19.44 21.41 4.40
N ALA A 170 18.52 20.63 4.98
CA ALA A 170 17.81 19.58 4.24
C ALA A 170 16.95 20.17 3.13
N ASP A 171 17.21 19.78 1.87
CA ASP A 171 16.31 20.06 0.75
C ASP A 171 15.10 19.14 0.83
N VAL A 172 13.94 19.66 1.25
CA VAL A 172 12.69 18.90 1.37
C VAL A 172 11.68 19.41 0.36
N ARG A 173 11.21 18.50 -0.46
CA ARG A 173 10.27 18.78 -1.54
C ARG A 173 8.97 18.04 -1.34
N LEU A 174 7.90 18.78 -1.07
CA LEU A 174 6.55 18.26 -0.97
C LEU A 174 5.93 18.22 -2.37
N LEU A 175 5.53 17.03 -2.80
CA LEU A 175 4.90 16.82 -4.10
C LEU A 175 3.39 16.59 -3.92
N ASP A 176 2.60 17.00 -4.92
CA ASP A 176 1.19 16.70 -4.97
C ASP A 176 0.98 15.39 -5.74
N GLY A 177 0.63 14.32 -5.05
CA GLY A 177 0.60 12.97 -5.61
C GLY A 177 2.00 12.46 -5.96
N GLN A 178 2.14 11.79 -7.09
CA GLN A 178 3.39 11.32 -7.70
C GLN A 178 4.20 10.35 -6.81
N ALA A 179 3.52 9.52 -5.99
CA ALA A 179 4.18 8.59 -5.08
C ALA A 179 5.11 7.62 -5.81
N GLN A 180 4.68 7.06 -6.93
CA GLN A 180 5.49 6.14 -7.74
C GLN A 180 6.73 6.82 -8.33
N GLY A 181 6.57 8.04 -8.85
CA GLY A 181 7.69 8.84 -9.36
C GLY A 181 8.70 9.17 -8.25
N ALA A 182 8.23 9.54 -7.05
CA ALA A 182 9.07 9.80 -5.89
C ALA A 182 9.86 8.55 -5.46
N MET A 183 9.21 7.39 -5.42
CA MET A 183 9.87 6.11 -5.13
C MET A 183 10.88 5.74 -6.22
N ALA A 184 10.51 5.91 -7.49
CA ALA A 184 11.41 5.65 -8.62
C ALA A 184 12.68 6.52 -8.59
N ALA A 185 12.56 7.79 -8.19
CA ALA A 185 13.67 8.73 -8.08
C ALA A 185 14.58 8.49 -6.87
N ALA A 186 14.11 7.77 -5.86
CA ALA A 186 14.78 7.60 -4.58
C ALA A 186 15.88 6.54 -4.60
N ASP A 187 16.88 6.70 -3.73
CA ASP A 187 17.84 5.66 -3.38
C ASP A 187 17.29 4.77 -2.27
N VAL A 188 16.50 5.34 -1.34
CA VAL A 188 15.84 4.66 -0.24
C VAL A 188 14.46 5.24 -0.03
N VAL A 189 13.52 4.39 0.35
CA VAL A 189 12.14 4.78 0.67
C VAL A 189 11.88 4.57 2.16
N LEU A 190 11.41 5.60 2.85
CA LEU A 190 10.87 5.52 4.22
C LEU A 190 9.34 5.62 4.13
N LEU A 191 8.63 4.58 4.52
CA LEU A 191 7.19 4.54 4.28
C LEU A 191 6.37 3.93 5.44
N ALA A 192 5.11 4.36 5.51
CA ALA A 192 4.11 3.72 6.35
C ALA A 192 3.73 2.35 5.77
N SER A 193 3.52 1.36 6.65
CA SER A 193 3.03 0.05 6.22
C SER A 193 1.67 0.16 5.51
N GLY A 194 1.56 -0.38 4.30
CA GLY A 194 0.37 -0.34 3.47
C GLY A 194 0.67 -0.72 2.02
N THR A 195 -0.21 -0.36 1.09
CA THR A 195 -0.07 -0.65 -0.35
C THR A 195 1.23 -0.09 -0.94
N ALA A 196 1.71 1.05 -0.46
CA ALA A 196 2.97 1.65 -0.90
C ALA A 196 4.20 0.74 -0.66
N THR A 197 4.12 -0.19 0.31
CA THR A 197 5.16 -1.20 0.53
C THR A 197 5.30 -2.14 -0.68
N LEU A 198 4.17 -2.57 -1.24
CA LEU A 198 4.17 -3.40 -2.45
C LEU A 198 4.68 -2.61 -3.66
N GLU A 199 4.25 -1.36 -3.82
CA GLU A 199 4.72 -0.49 -4.90
C GLU A 199 6.24 -0.29 -4.84
N ALA A 200 6.80 0.02 -3.66
CA ALA A 200 8.24 0.18 -3.47
C ALA A 200 9.03 -1.11 -3.77
N MET A 201 8.46 -2.26 -3.42
CA MET A 201 9.03 -3.57 -3.73
C MET A 201 9.03 -3.84 -5.25
N LEU A 202 7.92 -3.56 -5.93
CA LEU A 202 7.79 -3.75 -7.39
C LEU A 202 8.72 -2.81 -8.17
N ILE A 203 8.92 -1.59 -7.69
CA ILE A 203 9.87 -0.61 -8.25
C ILE A 203 11.34 -0.96 -7.91
N ASN A 204 11.56 -2.02 -7.13
CA ASN A 204 12.88 -2.48 -6.72
C ASN A 204 13.70 -1.42 -5.98
N ARG A 205 13.08 -0.76 -4.97
CA ARG A 205 13.79 0.23 -4.13
C ARG A 205 13.97 -0.28 -2.70
N PRO A 206 15.17 -0.15 -2.14
CA PRO A 206 15.40 -0.39 -0.72
C PRO A 206 14.43 0.45 0.12
N MET A 207 13.81 -0.17 1.13
CA MET A 207 12.83 0.52 1.93
C MET A 207 12.97 0.24 3.43
N VAL A 208 12.55 1.23 4.22
CA VAL A 208 12.30 1.07 5.67
C VAL A 208 10.81 1.27 5.91
N VAL A 209 10.17 0.22 6.41
CA VAL A 209 8.73 0.23 6.71
C VAL A 209 8.55 0.57 8.19
N ALA A 210 7.73 1.59 8.47
CA ALA A 210 7.38 1.98 9.83
C ALA A 210 5.87 1.90 10.04
N TYR A 211 5.47 1.56 11.28
CA TYR A 211 4.07 1.54 11.66
C TYR A 211 3.89 1.99 13.11
N ARG A 212 2.84 2.76 13.37
CA ARG A 212 2.47 3.18 14.71
C ARG A 212 0.98 2.95 14.93
N LEU A 213 0.67 2.04 15.85
CA LEU A 213 -0.71 1.74 16.23
C LEU A 213 -1.40 2.95 16.90
N ALA A 214 -2.70 3.05 16.72
CA ALA A 214 -3.50 3.94 17.56
C ALA A 214 -3.55 3.38 19.00
N PRO A 215 -3.66 4.24 20.03
CA PRO A 215 -3.61 3.80 21.44
C PRO A 215 -4.69 2.80 21.87
N LEU A 216 -5.71 2.55 21.05
CA LEU A 216 -6.86 1.69 21.33
C LEU A 216 -7.09 0.60 20.27
N THR A 217 -6.04 0.18 19.57
CA THR A 217 -6.16 -0.91 18.59
C THR A 217 -5.53 -2.19 19.11
#